data_008b067886bfe10f9572911f195dd60f
#
_entry.id   008b067886bfe10f9572911f195dd60f
#
_cell.length_a   1.000
_cell.length_b   1.000
_cell.length_c   1.000
_cell.angle_alpha   90.00
_cell.angle_beta   90.00
_cell.angle_gamma   90.00
#
_symmetry.space_group_name_H-M   'P 1'
#
loop_
_entity.id
_entity.type
_entity.pdbx_description
1 polymer ?
#
loop_
_entity_poly.entity_id
_entity_poly.type
_entity_poly.pdbx_seq_one_letter_code
_entity_poly.pdbx_strand_id
1 'polypeptide(L)'
;MKWYVLYVMTWKELEIAATLNKLHLHALVPTMTKIIRSGGTWNEKEAVIFESYVFLECDFCAKTWYKVANIPGVIRWLGDKKEPSTLTYLEAEWIRLLGNEGKAIAPAEISVKDGKYEIASGVLKMFKHHITTFKKRQKTVTVSIPICGEAKEITLYANYNENETGETGVVDSSPPNAAADT
;
A
#
# COMPACT_ATOMS: atom_id res chain seq x y z
N MET A 1 10.43 22.51 -8.31
CA MET A 1 9.83 21.27 -8.85
C MET A 1 8.50 21.02 -8.18
N LYS A 2 7.52 20.48 -8.89
CA LYS A 2 6.20 20.11 -8.38
C LYS A 2 5.93 18.66 -8.74
N TRP A 3 5.05 18.01 -7.97
CA TRP A 3 4.59 16.66 -8.26
C TRP A 3 3.34 16.68 -9.13
N TYR A 4 3.35 15.86 -10.15
CA TYR A 4 2.27 15.65 -11.12
C TYR A 4 1.91 14.17 -11.18
N VAL A 5 0.75 13.87 -11.75
CA VAL A 5 0.31 12.50 -11.98
C VAL A 5 0.13 12.29 -13.49
N LEU A 6 0.73 11.22 -14.00
CA LEU A 6 0.51 10.75 -15.36
C LEU A 6 -0.48 9.60 -15.34
N TYR A 7 -1.49 9.67 -16.21
CA TYR A 7 -2.35 8.53 -16.50
C TYR A 7 -1.72 7.73 -17.63
N VAL A 8 -1.49 6.44 -17.40
CA VAL A 8 -0.73 5.56 -18.29
C VAL A 8 -1.49 4.27 -18.58
N MET A 9 -1.06 3.52 -19.57
CA MET A 9 -1.60 2.18 -19.83
C MET A 9 -1.31 1.27 -18.64
N THR A 10 -2.33 0.54 -18.18
CA THR A 10 -2.23 -0.46 -17.10
C THR A 10 -1.17 -1.50 -17.45
N TRP A 11 -0.40 -1.93 -16.46
CA TRP A 11 0.75 -2.85 -16.56
C TRP A 11 2.02 -2.24 -17.19
N LYS A 12 2.01 -0.94 -17.54
CA LYS A 12 3.16 -0.21 -18.08
C LYS A 12 3.77 0.78 -17.09
N GLU A 13 3.23 0.88 -15.89
CA GLU A 13 3.60 1.89 -14.90
C GLU A 13 5.10 1.87 -14.59
N LEU A 14 5.65 0.69 -14.27
CA LEU A 14 7.06 0.51 -13.91
C LEU A 14 7.99 0.76 -15.09
N GLU A 15 7.62 0.30 -16.30
CA GLU A 15 8.39 0.53 -17.53
C GLU A 15 8.47 2.01 -17.87
N ILE A 16 7.34 2.72 -17.75
CA ILE A 16 7.26 4.15 -18.00
C ILE A 16 8.06 4.93 -16.96
N ALA A 17 7.93 4.59 -15.67
CA ALA A 17 8.73 5.22 -14.62
C ALA A 17 10.23 5.03 -14.83
N ALA A 18 10.66 3.82 -15.20
CA ALA A 18 12.06 3.55 -15.54
C ALA A 18 12.55 4.38 -16.73
N THR A 19 11.71 4.56 -17.76
CA THR A 19 12.02 5.40 -18.92
C THR A 19 12.15 6.87 -18.53
N LEU A 20 11.22 7.39 -17.72
CA LEU A 20 11.27 8.76 -17.21
C LEU A 20 12.53 9.02 -16.39
N ASN A 21 12.89 8.09 -15.51
CA ASN A 21 14.10 8.19 -14.69
C ASN A 21 15.38 8.18 -15.54
N LYS A 22 15.44 7.40 -16.64
CA LYS A 22 16.53 7.46 -17.62
C LYS A 22 16.62 8.82 -18.33
N LEU A 23 15.52 9.52 -18.47
CA LEU A 23 15.47 10.88 -19.02
C LEU A 23 15.77 11.97 -17.98
N HIS A 24 16.27 11.58 -16.80
CA HIS A 24 16.56 12.46 -15.66
C HIS A 24 15.32 13.22 -15.14
N LEU A 25 14.16 12.58 -15.21
CA LEU A 25 12.93 13.03 -14.57
C LEU A 25 12.65 12.10 -13.38
N HIS A 26 12.34 12.67 -12.23
CA HIS A 26 12.10 11.89 -11.01
C HIS A 26 10.70 11.27 -11.03
N ALA A 27 10.57 10.04 -11.48
CA ALA A 27 9.32 9.30 -11.55
C ALA A 27 9.26 8.21 -10.48
N LEU A 28 8.08 8.05 -9.87
CA LEU A 28 7.81 7.13 -8.78
C LEU A 28 6.52 6.34 -9.07
N VAL A 29 6.57 5.04 -8.85
CA VAL A 29 5.42 4.13 -8.84
C VAL A 29 5.44 3.37 -7.53
N PRO A 30 4.57 3.70 -6.56
CA PRO A 30 4.48 2.95 -5.31
C PRO A 30 4.06 1.52 -5.55
N THR A 31 4.80 0.57 -4.97
CA THR A 31 4.54 -0.87 -5.03
C THR A 31 4.36 -1.46 -3.64
N MET A 32 3.70 -2.59 -3.55
CA MET A 32 3.48 -3.32 -2.32
C MET A 32 3.66 -4.82 -2.52
N THR A 33 3.97 -5.52 -1.45
CA THR A 33 3.93 -6.98 -1.41
C THR A 33 2.47 -7.43 -1.24
N LYS A 34 1.94 -8.04 -2.28
CA LYS A 34 0.59 -8.62 -2.31
C LYS A 34 0.63 -10.05 -1.82
N ILE A 35 -0.22 -10.38 -0.86
CA ILE A 35 -0.39 -11.74 -0.34
C ILE A 35 -1.53 -12.42 -1.10
N ILE A 36 -1.23 -13.45 -1.87
CA ILE A 36 -2.22 -14.20 -2.66
C ILE A 36 -2.26 -15.66 -2.25
N ARG A 37 -3.45 -16.26 -2.21
CA ARG A 37 -3.62 -17.70 -1.98
C ARG A 37 -3.69 -18.42 -3.32
N SER A 38 -2.75 -19.32 -3.55
CA SER A 38 -2.72 -20.15 -4.77
C SER A 38 -2.31 -21.57 -4.42
N GLY A 39 -3.03 -22.56 -4.91
CA GLY A 39 -2.72 -23.97 -4.63
C GLY A 39 -2.78 -24.35 -3.14
N GLY A 40 -3.60 -23.66 -2.34
CA GLY A 40 -3.69 -23.89 -0.89
C GLY A 40 -2.64 -23.17 -0.04
N THR A 41 -1.61 -22.59 -0.64
CA THR A 41 -0.53 -21.85 0.01
C THR A 41 -0.65 -20.34 -0.19
N TRP A 42 -0.12 -19.57 0.76
CA TRP A 42 0.01 -18.13 0.65
C TRP A 42 1.35 -17.79 -0.03
N ASN A 43 1.29 -17.00 -1.09
CA ASN A 43 2.44 -16.55 -1.87
C ASN A 43 2.49 -15.03 -1.87
N GLU A 44 3.71 -14.50 -1.93
CA GLU A 44 3.95 -13.07 -2.04
C GLU A 44 4.27 -12.71 -3.49
N LYS A 45 3.72 -11.58 -3.94
CA LYS A 45 3.97 -11.01 -5.26
C LYS A 45 4.00 -9.49 -5.16
N GLU A 46 4.92 -8.86 -5.86
CA GLU A 46 4.91 -7.40 -5.99
C GLU A 46 3.75 -6.94 -6.87
N ALA A 47 3.10 -5.86 -6.45
CA ALA A 47 1.99 -5.23 -7.17
C ALA A 47 2.05 -3.71 -7.03
N VAL A 48 1.59 -3.00 -8.05
CA VAL A 48 1.45 -1.55 -8.05
C VAL A 48 0.29 -1.16 -7.13
N ILE A 49 0.47 -0.09 -6.34
CA ILE A 49 -0.58 0.43 -5.44
C ILE A 49 -1.62 1.25 -6.22
N PHE A 50 -1.17 2.05 -7.18
CA PHE A 50 -2.02 2.92 -8.01
C PHE A 50 -1.96 2.45 -9.46
N GLU A 51 -2.87 1.58 -9.85
CA GLU A 51 -2.95 1.11 -11.23
C GLU A 51 -3.19 2.26 -12.21
N SER A 52 -2.48 2.25 -13.32
CA SER A 52 -2.51 3.28 -14.38
C SER A 52 -2.00 4.67 -13.97
N TYR A 53 -1.30 4.81 -12.84
CA TYR A 53 -0.72 6.08 -12.41
C TYR A 53 0.80 6.00 -12.27
N VAL A 54 1.48 7.03 -12.76
CA VAL A 54 2.90 7.31 -12.50
C VAL A 54 3.02 8.70 -11.91
N PHE A 55 3.68 8.82 -10.78
CA PHE A 55 3.93 10.10 -10.11
C PHE A 55 5.24 10.67 -10.61
N LEU A 56 5.25 11.95 -10.98
CA LEU A 56 6.38 12.61 -11.61
C LEU A 56 6.71 13.93 -10.92
N GLU A 57 7.91 14.06 -10.38
CA GLU A 57 8.43 15.32 -9.87
C GLU A 57 9.27 16.02 -10.94
N CYS A 58 8.82 17.18 -11.39
CA CYS A 58 9.51 17.94 -12.43
C CYS A 58 9.14 19.43 -12.41
N ASP A 59 9.87 20.21 -13.20
CA ASP A 59 9.42 21.54 -13.63
C ASP A 59 8.64 21.38 -14.93
N PHE A 60 7.34 21.71 -14.86
CA PHE A 60 6.46 21.63 -16.01
C PHE A 60 6.80 22.74 -17.02
N CYS A 61 7.26 22.36 -18.18
CA CYS A 61 7.55 23.24 -19.32
C CYS A 61 7.32 22.49 -20.63
N ALA A 62 7.30 23.22 -21.74
CA ALA A 62 7.10 22.61 -23.06
C ALA A 62 8.07 21.45 -23.35
N LYS A 63 9.37 21.60 -22.98
CA LYS A 63 10.37 20.55 -23.14
C LYS A 63 10.03 19.28 -22.37
N THR A 64 9.63 19.42 -21.11
CA THR A 64 9.23 18.29 -20.25
C THR A 64 7.95 17.65 -20.79
N TRP A 65 6.97 18.48 -21.21
CA TRP A 65 5.71 18.00 -21.78
C TRP A 65 5.95 17.10 -23.00
N TYR A 66 6.77 17.57 -23.97
CA TYR A 66 7.10 16.79 -25.17
C TYR A 66 7.87 15.50 -24.85
N LYS A 67 8.82 15.55 -23.89
CA LYS A 67 9.54 14.35 -23.47
C LYS A 67 8.59 13.28 -22.95
N VAL A 68 7.64 13.66 -22.11
CA VAL A 68 6.66 12.75 -21.51
C VAL A 68 5.64 12.26 -22.54
N ALA A 69 5.11 13.15 -23.39
CA ALA A 69 4.14 12.82 -24.43
C ALA A 69 4.65 11.80 -25.46
N ASN A 70 5.96 11.74 -25.68
CA ASN A 70 6.58 10.81 -26.62
C ASN A 70 6.87 9.42 -26.04
N ILE A 71 6.58 9.19 -24.74
CA ILE A 71 6.79 7.88 -24.11
C ILE A 71 5.60 6.97 -24.45
N PRO A 72 5.83 5.83 -25.09
CA PRO A 72 4.76 4.87 -25.41
C PRO A 72 4.06 4.40 -24.12
N GLY A 73 2.74 4.45 -24.12
CA GLY A 73 1.93 4.04 -22.97
C GLY A 73 1.53 5.19 -22.05
N VAL A 74 2.10 6.37 -22.16
CA VAL A 74 1.58 7.57 -21.51
C VAL A 74 0.32 8.02 -22.26
N ILE A 75 -0.79 8.17 -21.54
CA ILE A 75 -2.08 8.56 -22.11
C ILE A 75 -2.27 10.07 -21.96
N ARG A 76 -2.09 10.60 -20.75
CA ARG A 76 -2.25 12.03 -20.47
C ARG A 76 -1.68 12.41 -19.11
N TRP A 77 -1.43 13.68 -18.91
CA TRP A 77 -1.29 14.28 -17.61
C TRP A 77 -2.66 14.33 -16.91
N LEU A 78 -2.70 14.13 -15.60
CA LEU A 78 -3.93 14.27 -14.83
C LEU A 78 -4.26 15.76 -14.70
N GLY A 79 -5.57 16.08 -14.70
CA GLY A 79 -6.05 17.46 -14.68
C GLY A 79 -6.42 17.99 -16.06
N ASP A 80 -6.39 19.30 -16.22
CA ASP A 80 -6.79 19.97 -17.45
C ASP A 80 -5.68 19.88 -18.53
N LYS A 81 -6.08 19.93 -19.81
CA LYS A 81 -5.12 19.84 -20.94
C LYS A 81 -4.12 20.99 -20.99
N LYS A 82 -4.52 22.17 -20.48
CA LYS A 82 -3.65 23.36 -20.48
C LYS A 82 -2.76 23.45 -19.27
N GLU A 83 -3.25 22.97 -18.12
CA GLU A 83 -2.55 23.04 -16.85
C GLU A 83 -2.77 21.73 -16.08
N PRO A 84 -1.79 20.84 -16.04
CA PRO A 84 -1.89 19.60 -15.27
C PRO A 84 -2.07 19.88 -13.78
N SER A 85 -2.90 19.07 -13.13
CA SER A 85 -3.08 19.13 -11.68
C SER A 85 -1.79 18.76 -10.97
N THR A 86 -1.44 19.55 -9.96
CA THR A 86 -0.30 19.27 -9.08
C THR A 86 -0.77 18.63 -7.79
N LEU A 87 0.03 17.75 -7.23
CA LEU A 87 -0.19 17.27 -5.87
C LEU A 87 0.06 18.41 -4.88
N THR A 88 -0.74 18.46 -3.84
CA THR A 88 -0.46 19.26 -2.65
C THR A 88 0.77 18.72 -1.94
N TYR A 89 1.35 19.51 -1.03
CA TYR A 89 2.49 19.05 -0.23
C TYR A 89 2.18 17.75 0.52
N LEU A 90 1.01 17.66 1.15
CA LEU A 90 0.60 16.48 1.91
C LEU A 90 0.40 15.25 1.03
N GLU A 91 -0.23 15.40 -0.13
CA GLU A 91 -0.39 14.32 -1.11
C GLU A 91 0.98 13.82 -1.61
N ALA A 92 1.91 14.73 -1.90
CA ALA A 92 3.26 14.38 -2.31
C ALA A 92 4.03 13.61 -1.22
N GLU A 93 3.89 14.02 0.05
CA GLU A 93 4.50 13.28 1.18
C GLU A 93 3.92 11.86 1.31
N TRP A 94 2.61 11.69 1.12
CA TRP A 94 2.02 10.35 1.13
C TRP A 94 2.53 9.48 -0.02
N ILE A 95 2.69 10.06 -1.21
CA ILE A 95 3.25 9.32 -2.35
C ILE A 95 4.71 8.94 -2.11
N ARG A 96 5.52 9.82 -1.52
CA ARG A 96 6.90 9.50 -1.13
C ARG A 96 6.95 8.39 -0.09
N LEU A 97 6.08 8.47 0.92
CA LEU A 97 5.97 7.44 1.96
C LEU A 97 5.58 6.07 1.38
N LEU A 98 4.58 6.05 0.49
CA LEU A 98 4.16 4.84 -0.21
C LEU A 98 5.18 4.36 -1.24
N GLY A 99 6.01 5.26 -1.75
CA GLY A 99 7.11 4.94 -2.65
C GLY A 99 8.27 4.21 -1.99
N ASN A 100 8.40 4.30 -0.66
CA ASN A 100 9.33 3.53 0.17
C ASN A 100 10.73 3.39 -0.45
N GLU A 101 11.30 4.51 -0.91
CA GLU A 101 12.62 4.55 -1.57
C GLU A 101 12.75 3.58 -2.78
N GLY A 102 11.65 3.34 -3.48
CA GLY A 102 11.59 2.44 -4.64
C GLY A 102 11.48 0.95 -4.27
N LYS A 103 11.26 0.62 -3.00
CA LYS A 103 11.03 -0.75 -2.53
C LYS A 103 9.55 -1.02 -2.33
N ALA A 104 9.11 -2.24 -2.60
CA ALA A 104 7.75 -2.65 -2.29
C ALA A 104 7.44 -2.53 -0.80
N ILE A 105 6.28 -1.97 -0.46
CA ILE A 105 5.80 -1.91 0.92
C ILE A 105 5.46 -3.31 1.40
N ALA A 106 6.05 -3.71 2.53
CA ALA A 106 5.71 -4.96 3.19
C ALA A 106 4.30 -4.91 3.80
N PRO A 107 3.62 -6.06 3.95
CA PRO A 107 2.36 -6.14 4.65
C PRO A 107 2.49 -5.58 6.08
N ALA A 108 1.48 -4.84 6.50
CA ALA A 108 1.43 -4.34 7.87
C ALA A 108 1.05 -5.45 8.87
N GLU A 109 1.47 -5.30 10.12
CA GLU A 109 1.05 -6.20 11.19
C GLU A 109 -0.11 -5.58 11.96
N ILE A 110 -1.21 -6.32 12.10
CA ILE A 110 -2.42 -5.91 12.80
C ILE A 110 -2.70 -6.93 13.91
N SER A 111 -2.75 -6.46 15.14
CA SER A 111 -3.21 -7.23 16.28
C SER A 111 -4.73 -7.18 16.38
N VAL A 112 -5.34 -8.31 16.68
CA VAL A 112 -6.79 -8.39 16.90
C VAL A 112 -7.02 -8.75 18.37
N LYS A 113 -7.62 -7.82 19.14
CA LYS A 113 -7.96 -8.01 20.55
C LYS A 113 -9.43 -7.65 20.74
N ASP A 114 -10.22 -8.55 21.32
CA ASP A 114 -11.63 -8.32 21.63
C ASP A 114 -12.43 -7.73 20.44
N GLY A 115 -12.16 -8.21 19.22
CA GLY A 115 -12.80 -7.73 18.01
C GLY A 115 -12.33 -6.35 17.53
N LYS A 116 -11.34 -5.73 18.21
CA LYS A 116 -10.74 -4.46 17.82
C LYS A 116 -9.44 -4.70 17.05
N TYR A 117 -9.21 -3.86 16.04
CA TYR A 117 -7.99 -3.88 15.23
C TYR A 117 -7.02 -2.81 15.72
N GLU A 118 -5.79 -3.23 16.01
CA GLU A 118 -4.69 -2.34 16.38
C GLU A 118 -3.53 -2.53 15.39
N ILE A 119 -3.06 -1.43 14.78
CA ILE A 119 -1.95 -1.49 13.83
C ILE A 119 -0.65 -1.54 14.61
N ALA A 120 -0.01 -2.72 14.64
CA ALA A 120 1.24 -2.94 15.36
C ALA A 120 2.44 -2.36 14.60
N SER A 121 2.50 -2.54 13.27
CA SER A 121 3.63 -2.06 12.46
C SER A 121 3.23 -1.75 11.01
N GLY A 122 4.18 -1.20 10.26
CA GLY A 122 4.04 -0.92 8.84
C GLY A 122 3.51 0.47 8.51
N VAL A 123 3.45 0.76 7.21
CA VAL A 123 3.06 2.07 6.67
C VAL A 123 1.63 2.48 7.09
N LEU A 124 0.76 1.52 7.37
CA LEU A 124 -0.62 1.78 7.81
C LEU A 124 -0.71 2.64 9.09
N LYS A 125 0.33 2.66 9.94
CA LYS A 125 0.34 3.55 11.12
C LYS A 125 0.18 5.02 10.74
N MET A 126 0.79 5.43 9.63
CA MET A 126 0.72 6.81 9.13
C MET A 126 -0.65 7.13 8.53
N PHE A 127 -1.36 6.12 8.04
CA PHE A 127 -2.68 6.25 7.44
C PHE A 127 -3.83 5.87 8.37
N LYS A 128 -3.60 5.77 9.69
CA LYS A 128 -4.59 5.31 10.67
C LYS A 128 -5.95 6.01 10.54
N HIS A 129 -5.95 7.32 10.32
CA HIS A 129 -7.18 8.11 10.19
C HIS A 129 -7.83 8.07 8.81
N HIS A 130 -7.16 7.44 7.85
CA HIS A 130 -7.63 7.28 6.47
C HIS A 130 -8.13 5.86 6.18
N ILE A 131 -8.09 4.97 7.16
CA ILE A 131 -8.56 3.60 7.01
C ILE A 131 -10.09 3.60 6.95
N THR A 132 -10.64 3.01 5.90
CA THR A 132 -12.07 2.86 5.69
C THR A 132 -12.57 1.46 6.03
N THR A 133 -11.78 0.41 5.75
CA THR A 133 -12.23 -0.97 5.95
C THR A 133 -11.08 -1.92 6.29
N PHE A 134 -11.33 -2.80 7.26
CA PHE A 134 -10.47 -3.95 7.57
C PHE A 134 -11.12 -5.23 7.01
N LYS A 135 -10.38 -5.99 6.18
CA LYS A 135 -10.83 -7.26 5.60
C LYS A 135 -9.89 -8.40 6.01
N LYS A 136 -10.03 -8.88 7.26
CA LYS A 136 -9.18 -9.92 7.85
C LYS A 136 -9.08 -11.17 6.96
N ARG A 137 -10.22 -11.66 6.43
CA ARG A 137 -10.26 -12.88 5.59
C ARG A 137 -9.45 -12.74 4.29
N GLN A 138 -9.36 -11.52 3.75
CA GLN A 138 -8.61 -11.21 2.54
C GLN A 138 -7.18 -10.74 2.84
N LYS A 139 -6.83 -10.60 4.10
CA LYS A 139 -5.56 -10.00 4.56
C LYS A 139 -5.32 -8.60 3.98
N THR A 140 -6.37 -7.79 3.91
CA THR A 140 -6.29 -6.44 3.32
C THR A 140 -6.92 -5.37 4.22
N VAL A 141 -6.46 -4.15 4.00
CA VAL A 141 -6.97 -2.92 4.59
C VAL A 141 -7.20 -1.91 3.47
N THR A 142 -8.37 -1.30 3.42
CA THR A 142 -8.66 -0.22 2.47
C THR A 142 -8.40 1.11 3.14
N VAL A 143 -7.69 1.98 2.45
CA VAL A 143 -7.33 3.33 2.89
C VAL A 143 -7.81 4.31 1.83
N SER A 144 -8.44 5.41 2.25
CA SER A 144 -8.86 6.49 1.35
C SER A 144 -7.93 7.68 1.51
N ILE A 145 -7.23 8.06 0.45
CA ILE A 145 -6.33 9.21 0.42
C ILE A 145 -6.70 10.13 -0.76
N PRO A 146 -6.60 11.45 -0.62
CA PRO A 146 -6.79 12.35 -1.74
C PRO A 146 -5.59 12.31 -2.69
N ILE A 147 -5.87 12.34 -3.98
CA ILE A 147 -4.90 12.51 -5.07
C ILE A 147 -5.46 13.54 -6.04
N CYS A 148 -4.78 14.66 -6.18
CA CYS A 148 -5.26 15.82 -6.95
C CYS A 148 -6.67 16.27 -6.54
N GLY A 149 -6.96 16.24 -5.23
CA GLY A 149 -8.25 16.65 -4.66
C GLY A 149 -9.37 15.61 -4.76
N GLU A 150 -9.16 14.47 -5.41
CA GLU A 150 -10.11 13.37 -5.47
C GLU A 150 -9.74 12.25 -4.50
N ALA A 151 -10.71 11.76 -3.73
CA ALA A 151 -10.50 10.61 -2.84
C ALA A 151 -10.25 9.34 -3.66
N LYS A 152 -9.12 8.69 -3.43
CA LYS A 152 -8.75 7.40 -4.04
C LYS A 152 -8.68 6.34 -2.96
N GLU A 153 -9.41 5.26 -3.17
CA GLU A 153 -9.30 4.08 -2.33
C GLU A 153 -8.15 3.21 -2.81
N ILE A 154 -7.23 2.92 -1.90
CA ILE A 154 -6.14 1.96 -2.12
C ILE A 154 -6.31 0.78 -1.19
N THR A 155 -5.91 -0.40 -1.66
CA THR A 155 -5.93 -1.62 -0.87
C THR A 155 -4.49 -2.00 -0.53
N LEU A 156 -4.17 -2.05 0.77
CA LEU A 156 -2.87 -2.50 1.27
C LEU A 156 -3.03 -3.86 1.94
N TYR A 157 -1.96 -4.65 1.95
CA TYR A 157 -1.97 -5.98 2.58
C TYR A 157 -1.50 -5.90 4.03
N ALA A 158 -2.07 -6.77 4.85
CA ALA A 158 -1.74 -6.87 6.27
C ALA A 158 -1.85 -8.31 6.78
N ASN A 159 -0.99 -8.65 7.71
CA ASN A 159 -1.09 -9.87 8.52
C ASN A 159 -1.94 -9.55 9.76
N TYR A 160 -2.91 -10.39 10.03
CA TYR A 160 -3.79 -10.26 11.20
C TYR A 160 -3.40 -11.31 12.22
N ASN A 161 -2.80 -10.86 13.33
CA ASN A 161 -2.34 -11.69 14.43
C ASN A 161 -3.40 -11.66 15.54
N GLU A 162 -4.00 -12.80 15.83
CA GLU A 162 -4.83 -12.98 17.02
C GLU A 162 -3.86 -13.18 18.18
N ASN A 163 -3.89 -12.31 19.17
CA ASN A 163 -3.26 -12.63 20.44
C ASN A 163 -4.13 -13.71 21.06
N GLU A 164 -3.66 -14.92 21.10
CA GLU A 164 -4.20 -15.96 21.95
C GLU A 164 -4.20 -15.38 23.36
N THR A 165 -5.39 -15.07 23.87
CA THR A 165 -5.60 -14.89 25.31
C THR A 165 -5.19 -16.21 25.91
N GLY A 166 -4.09 -16.20 26.69
CA GLY A 166 -3.53 -17.40 27.28
C GLY A 166 -4.63 -18.26 27.91
N GLU A 167 -4.80 -19.44 27.38
CA GLU A 167 -5.37 -20.53 28.16
C GLU A 167 -4.44 -20.71 29.36
N THR A 168 -4.84 -20.14 30.50
CA THR A 168 -4.39 -20.60 31.80
C THR A 168 -4.80 -22.06 31.88
N GLY A 169 -3.81 -22.92 31.68
CA GLY A 169 -3.97 -24.34 31.95
C GLY A 169 -4.49 -24.51 33.40
N VAL A 170 -5.76 -24.89 33.50
CA VAL A 170 -6.28 -25.43 34.74
C VAL A 170 -5.56 -26.75 34.93
N VAL A 171 -4.56 -26.75 35.79
CA VAL A 171 -3.99 -27.98 36.32
C VAL A 171 -5.04 -28.59 37.21
N ASP A 172 -5.72 -29.62 36.70
CA ASP A 172 -6.60 -30.46 37.48
C ASP A 172 -5.75 -31.24 38.50
N SER A 173 -5.69 -30.72 39.72
CA SER A 173 -5.11 -31.38 40.86
C SER A 173 -6.16 -32.24 41.51
N SER A 174 -6.42 -33.42 40.93
CA SER A 174 -7.13 -34.48 41.64
C SER A 174 -6.19 -35.13 42.67
N PRO A 175 -6.57 -35.25 43.95
CA PRO A 175 -5.73 -35.91 44.93
C PRO A 175 -5.74 -37.41 44.72
N PRO A 176 -4.62 -38.10 45.05
CA PRO A 176 -4.57 -39.57 44.94
C PRO A 176 -5.46 -40.24 45.96
N ASN A 177 -6.31 -41.11 45.45
CA ASN A 177 -7.19 -41.95 46.26
C ASN A 177 -6.35 -42.94 47.09
N ALA A 178 -6.39 -42.79 48.40
CA ALA A 178 -5.75 -43.71 49.35
C ALA A 178 -6.51 -45.04 49.33
N ALA A 179 -5.84 -46.08 48.92
CA ALA A 179 -6.32 -47.44 49.13
C ALA A 179 -6.28 -47.76 50.61
N ALA A 180 -7.43 -48.16 51.17
CA ALA A 180 -7.48 -48.76 52.49
C ALA A 180 -7.32 -50.27 52.36
N ASP A 181 -6.40 -50.80 53.16
CA ASP A 181 -6.25 -52.20 53.47
C ASP A 181 -7.49 -52.78 54.18
N THR A 182 -7.91 -53.92 53.74
CA THR A 182 -8.07 -55.11 54.61
C THR A 182 -8.37 -56.32 53.72
#